data_86c78b2fcdfde91f38b1f5c68b1a355c
#
_entry.id   86c78b2fcdfde91f38b1f5c68b1a355c
#
_cell.length_a   1.000
_cell.length_b   1.000
_cell.length_c   1.000
_cell.angle_alpha   90.00
_cell.angle_beta   90.00
_cell.angle_gamma   90.00
#
_symmetry.space_group_name_H-M   'P 1'
#
loop_
_entity.id
_entity.type
_entity.pdbx_description
1 polymer ?
#
loop_
_entity_poly.entity_id
_entity_poly.type
_entity_poly.pdbx_seq_one_letter_code
_entity_poly.pdbx_strand_id
1 'polypeptide(L)'
;METLMRVANLLVMSAAAMLVWACASTEFPDSPSTPASVEVSGNDCAVIAAVAKEHYKFAPDNPAPPLKGLSEPGWRPQCDWAKYGLAFSDYNDVPQTADPRQRLKWVAFQQPRYDGTGAVIQTEIMHGPLAGIGYECRLHSGIAGWTVGECKTSWVS
;
A
#
# COMPACT_ATOMS: atom_id res chain seq x y z
N MET A 1 79.90 -14.25 -18.49
CA MET A 1 79.95 -13.06 -19.31
C MET A 1 78.94 -12.12 -18.68
N GLU A 2 79.39 -11.32 -17.74
CA GLU A 2 79.86 -9.92 -17.96
C GLU A 2 78.75 -9.15 -18.71
N THR A 3 78.21 -8.05 -18.28
CA THR A 3 78.80 -6.86 -17.68
C THR A 3 77.66 -6.05 -17.08
N LEU A 4 77.66 -5.66 -15.86
CA LEU A 4 78.12 -4.41 -15.24
C LEU A 4 77.79 -3.13 -16.05
N MET A 5 76.98 -2.28 -15.50
CA MET A 5 77.36 -0.88 -15.13
C MET A 5 76.03 -0.07 -14.94
N ARG A 6 75.91 0.35 -13.72
CA ARG A 6 76.19 1.72 -13.16
C ARG A 6 75.01 2.71 -13.43
N VAL A 7 74.40 2.99 -12.36
CA VAL A 7 74.46 4.28 -11.60
C VAL A 7 73.86 5.48 -12.31
N ALA A 8 72.84 6.01 -11.74
CA ALA A 8 72.83 7.42 -11.33
C ALA A 8 71.57 7.73 -10.48
N ASN A 9 71.83 8.15 -9.29
CA ASN A 9 71.01 8.89 -8.38
C ASN A 9 70.35 10.07 -9.11
N LEU A 10 69.05 10.28 -8.86
CA LEU A 10 68.53 11.63 -8.79
C LEU A 10 67.41 11.64 -7.78
N LEU A 11 67.75 12.13 -6.61
CA LEU A 11 66.84 12.67 -5.60
C LEU A 11 66.05 13.79 -6.25
N VAL A 12 64.74 13.62 -6.27
CA VAL A 12 63.82 14.76 -6.37
C VAL A 12 62.88 14.67 -5.22
N MET A 13 63.16 15.50 -4.23
CA MET A 13 62.19 15.91 -3.23
C MET A 13 61.00 16.57 -3.94
N SER A 14 59.83 16.10 -3.70
CA SER A 14 58.61 16.84 -4.02
C SER A 14 57.58 16.65 -2.92
N ALA A 15 57.48 17.74 -2.24
CA ALA A 15 56.43 18.21 -1.34
C ALA A 15 55.16 17.35 -1.19
N ALA A 16 54.94 16.91 0.04
CA ALA A 16 53.68 16.42 0.52
C ALA A 16 52.64 17.57 0.51
N ALA A 17 51.79 17.60 -0.46
CA ALA A 17 50.58 18.39 -0.40
C ALA A 17 49.48 17.56 0.29
N MET A 18 49.31 17.77 1.58
CA MET A 18 48.16 17.29 2.33
C MET A 18 46.94 18.03 1.84
N LEU A 19 46.16 17.39 0.98
CA LEU A 19 44.81 17.80 0.68
C LEU A 19 43.93 17.33 1.85
N VAL A 20 43.71 18.23 2.80
CA VAL A 20 42.66 18.12 3.79
C VAL A 20 41.32 18.25 3.06
N TRP A 21 40.70 17.15 2.77
CA TRP A 21 39.30 17.13 2.38
C TRP A 21 38.48 17.48 3.61
N ALA A 22 38.11 18.76 3.71
CA ALA A 22 37.06 19.19 4.59
C ALA A 22 35.78 18.52 4.11
N CYS A 23 35.33 17.52 4.87
CA CYS A 23 33.93 17.06 4.78
C CYS A 23 33.06 18.23 5.20
N ALA A 24 32.58 19.02 4.24
CA ALA A 24 31.47 19.91 4.44
C ALA A 24 30.26 19.02 4.65
N SER A 25 29.86 18.83 5.90
CA SER A 25 28.55 18.32 6.26
C SER A 25 27.53 19.33 5.74
N THR A 26 26.97 19.11 4.57
CA THR A 26 25.74 19.78 4.17
C THR A 26 24.66 19.25 5.09
N GLU A 27 24.38 20.01 6.15
CA GLU A 27 23.10 19.89 6.85
C GLU A 27 22.00 20.14 5.81
N PHE A 28 21.37 19.04 5.37
CA PHE A 28 20.09 19.14 4.69
C PHE A 28 19.11 19.70 5.71
N PRO A 29 18.40 20.79 5.40
CA PRO A 29 17.34 21.23 6.28
C PRO A 29 16.34 20.07 6.41
N ASP A 30 16.09 19.65 7.66
CA ASP A 30 14.99 18.79 8.01
C ASP A 30 13.70 19.43 7.49
N SER A 31 13.35 19.10 6.26
CA SER A 31 12.00 19.31 5.79
C SER A 31 11.12 18.42 6.64
N PRO A 32 10.13 18.96 7.34
CA PRO A 32 9.14 18.13 8.00
C PRO A 32 8.57 17.21 6.92
N SER A 33 8.86 15.94 7.03
CA SER A 33 8.25 14.90 6.21
C SER A 33 6.76 14.91 6.54
N THR A 34 6.02 15.76 5.82
CA THR A 34 4.58 15.60 5.70
C THR A 34 4.38 14.16 5.26
N PRO A 35 3.62 13.33 6.02
CA PRO A 35 3.33 11.99 5.56
C PRO A 35 2.74 12.14 4.16
N ALA A 36 3.44 11.58 3.18
CA ALA A 36 2.97 11.58 1.82
C ALA A 36 1.58 10.95 1.86
N SER A 37 0.55 11.77 1.63
CA SER A 37 -0.77 11.25 1.34
C SER A 37 -0.59 10.41 0.10
N VAL A 38 -0.59 9.10 0.25
CA VAL A 38 -0.56 8.17 -0.88
C VAL A 38 -1.81 8.54 -1.68
N GLU A 39 -1.61 9.21 -2.80
CA GLU A 39 -2.71 9.53 -3.69
C GLU A 39 -3.37 8.22 -4.05
N VAL A 40 -4.60 8.04 -3.59
CA VAL A 40 -5.44 6.92 -3.98
C VAL A 40 -5.57 7.03 -5.49
N SER A 41 -4.96 6.12 -6.24
CA SER A 41 -5.08 6.16 -7.69
C SER A 41 -6.57 6.05 -8.04
N GLY A 42 -7.04 6.76 -9.05
CA GLY A 42 -8.44 6.72 -9.45
C GLY A 42 -8.94 5.29 -9.74
N ASN A 43 -8.04 4.33 -9.92
CA ASN A 43 -8.31 2.92 -10.11
C ASN A 43 -8.59 2.17 -8.78
N ASP A 44 -7.99 2.57 -7.65
CA ASP A 44 -8.16 1.86 -6.38
C ASP A 44 -9.63 1.81 -5.97
N CYS A 45 -10.33 2.93 -6.07
CA CYS A 45 -11.76 3.00 -5.78
C CYS A 45 -12.60 2.10 -6.70
N ALA A 46 -12.25 2.07 -7.98
CA ALA A 46 -12.96 1.24 -8.96
C ALA A 46 -12.70 -0.26 -8.73
N VAL A 47 -11.47 -0.64 -8.38
CA VAL A 47 -11.09 -2.02 -8.02
C VAL A 47 -11.85 -2.47 -6.76
N ILE A 48 -11.84 -1.66 -5.71
CA ILE A 48 -12.58 -1.96 -4.47
C ILE A 48 -14.08 -2.08 -4.75
N ALA A 49 -14.64 -1.15 -5.53
CA ALA A 49 -16.05 -1.17 -5.89
C ALA A 49 -16.43 -2.44 -6.68
N ALA A 50 -15.58 -2.91 -7.57
CA ALA A 50 -15.79 -4.18 -8.28
C ALA A 50 -15.85 -5.36 -7.30
N VAL A 51 -14.89 -5.47 -6.36
CA VAL A 51 -14.91 -6.54 -5.35
C VAL A 51 -16.13 -6.44 -4.44
N ALA A 52 -16.47 -5.25 -3.99
CA ALA A 52 -17.64 -5.01 -3.14
C ALA A 52 -18.94 -5.47 -3.80
N LYS A 53 -19.10 -5.17 -5.10
CA LYS A 53 -20.32 -5.50 -5.85
C LYS A 53 -20.34 -6.92 -6.39
N GLU A 54 -19.21 -7.40 -6.94
CA GLU A 54 -19.22 -8.67 -7.65
C GLU A 54 -18.91 -9.85 -6.73
N HIS A 55 -18.02 -9.69 -5.74
CA HIS A 55 -17.67 -10.75 -4.79
C HIS A 55 -18.60 -10.75 -3.58
N TYR A 56 -18.70 -9.62 -2.86
CA TYR A 56 -19.53 -9.51 -1.67
C TYR A 56 -21.02 -9.26 -1.95
N LYS A 57 -21.38 -8.89 -3.19
CA LYS A 57 -22.76 -8.58 -3.59
C LYS A 57 -23.37 -7.42 -2.80
N PHE A 58 -22.54 -6.46 -2.37
CA PHE A 58 -23.08 -5.28 -1.70
C PHE A 58 -23.92 -4.45 -2.65
N ALA A 59 -25.11 -4.09 -2.19
CA ALA A 59 -26.12 -3.36 -2.92
C ALA A 59 -27.10 -2.72 -1.92
N PRO A 60 -28.05 -1.89 -2.34
CA PRO A 60 -29.03 -1.30 -1.42
C PRO A 60 -29.86 -2.32 -0.63
N ASP A 61 -30.12 -3.50 -1.18
CA ASP A 61 -30.79 -4.63 -0.54
C ASP A 61 -29.85 -5.56 0.26
N ASN A 62 -28.55 -5.41 0.07
CA ASN A 62 -27.49 -6.09 0.83
C ASN A 62 -26.43 -5.07 1.24
N PRO A 63 -26.69 -4.24 2.25
CA PRO A 63 -25.81 -3.14 2.61
C PRO A 63 -24.47 -3.64 3.14
N ALA A 64 -23.40 -2.93 2.76
CA ALA A 64 -22.07 -3.22 3.25
C ALA A 64 -21.98 -2.96 4.77
N PRO A 65 -21.23 -3.80 5.53
CA PRO A 65 -20.87 -3.45 6.89
C PRO A 65 -19.88 -2.26 6.92
N PRO A 66 -19.66 -1.65 8.10
CA PRO A 66 -18.72 -0.54 8.22
C PRO A 66 -17.34 -0.86 7.64
N LEU A 67 -16.75 0.11 6.96
CA LEU A 67 -15.43 0.01 6.36
C LEU A 67 -14.37 0.25 7.43
N LYS A 68 -13.57 -0.75 7.71
CA LYS A 68 -12.46 -0.69 8.65
C LYS A 68 -11.16 -0.41 7.91
N GLY A 69 -10.37 0.55 8.37
CA GLY A 69 -8.99 0.73 7.91
C GLY A 69 -8.14 -0.45 8.36
N LEU A 70 -7.43 -1.08 7.44
CA LEU A 70 -6.42 -2.08 7.80
C LEU A 70 -5.18 -1.39 8.37
N SER A 71 -4.48 -2.12 9.22
CA SER A 71 -3.42 -1.62 10.11
C SER A 71 -2.14 -1.15 9.42
N GLU A 72 -2.11 -1.03 8.11
CA GLU A 72 -0.99 -0.41 7.40
C GLU A 72 -1.02 1.10 7.65
N PRO A 73 0.00 1.67 8.33
CA PRO A 73 0.01 3.09 8.61
C PRO A 73 0.02 3.88 7.29
N GLY A 74 -1.05 4.60 7.02
CA GLY A 74 -1.10 5.65 6.01
C GLY A 74 -2.04 5.44 4.83
N TRP A 75 -2.55 4.24 4.57
CA TRP A 75 -3.48 4.07 3.46
C TRP A 75 -4.93 3.87 3.91
N ARG A 76 -5.81 4.71 3.37
CA ARG A 76 -7.27 4.55 3.46
C ARG A 76 -7.88 4.92 2.12
N PRO A 77 -8.81 4.14 1.59
CA PRO A 77 -9.49 4.50 0.34
C PRO A 77 -10.38 5.72 0.56
N GLN A 78 -9.98 6.85 -0.07
CA GLN A 78 -10.76 8.08 -0.07
C GLN A 78 -11.61 8.11 -1.32
N CYS A 79 -12.74 7.41 -1.30
CA CYS A 79 -13.57 7.20 -2.47
C CYS A 79 -14.96 7.82 -2.27
N ASP A 80 -15.47 8.41 -3.33
CA ASP A 80 -16.90 8.73 -3.44
C ASP A 80 -17.66 7.43 -3.77
N TRP A 81 -18.05 6.72 -2.72
CA TRP A 81 -18.73 5.43 -2.85
C TRP A 81 -20.08 5.52 -3.54
N ALA A 82 -20.76 6.66 -3.40
CA ALA A 82 -22.06 6.89 -4.05
C ALA A 82 -21.95 6.82 -5.58
N LYS A 83 -20.82 7.26 -6.13
CA LYS A 83 -20.51 7.15 -7.57
C LYS A 83 -20.53 5.70 -8.07
N TYR A 84 -20.24 4.74 -7.21
CA TYR A 84 -20.26 3.31 -7.51
C TYR A 84 -21.57 2.63 -7.08
N GLY A 85 -22.53 3.39 -6.55
CA GLY A 85 -23.77 2.81 -6.00
C GLY A 85 -23.56 2.02 -4.71
N LEU A 86 -22.53 2.36 -3.96
CA LEU A 86 -22.18 1.77 -2.66
C LEU A 86 -22.36 2.78 -1.55
N ALA A 87 -22.58 2.29 -0.33
CA ALA A 87 -22.60 3.09 0.88
C ALA A 87 -21.79 2.36 1.97
N PHE A 88 -20.64 2.93 2.32
CA PHE A 88 -19.86 2.47 3.47
C PHE A 88 -19.93 3.53 4.56
N SER A 89 -20.21 3.12 5.79
CA SER A 89 -19.95 3.93 6.98
C SER A 89 -18.52 3.66 7.48
N ASP A 90 -17.89 4.64 8.13
CA ASP A 90 -16.59 4.40 8.76
C ASP A 90 -16.78 3.50 10.00
N TYR A 91 -15.92 2.52 10.15
CA TYR A 91 -15.92 1.64 11.33
C TYR A 91 -15.72 2.41 12.64
N ASN A 92 -14.95 3.51 12.61
CA ASN A 92 -14.72 4.32 13.80
C ASN A 92 -15.95 5.13 14.24
N ASP A 93 -16.91 5.33 13.33
CA ASP A 93 -18.19 6.00 13.63
C ASP A 93 -19.18 5.08 14.34
N VAL A 94 -18.89 3.77 14.44
CA VAL A 94 -19.73 2.84 15.19
C VAL A 94 -19.70 3.20 16.66
N PRO A 95 -20.83 3.55 17.29
CA PRO A 95 -20.87 3.98 18.69
C PRO A 95 -20.26 2.95 19.63
N GLN A 96 -19.46 3.39 20.60
CA GLN A 96 -18.87 2.51 21.62
C GLN A 96 -19.94 1.80 22.46
N THR A 97 -21.15 2.37 22.53
CA THR A 97 -22.33 1.81 23.21
C THR A 97 -23.11 0.81 22.33
N ALA A 98 -22.74 0.64 21.06
CA ALA A 98 -23.39 -0.34 20.21
C ALA A 98 -23.20 -1.76 20.73
N ASP A 99 -24.18 -2.62 20.41
CA ASP A 99 -24.08 -4.06 20.71
C ASP A 99 -22.70 -4.58 20.27
N PRO A 100 -21.93 -5.26 21.14
CA PRO A 100 -20.63 -5.83 20.80
C PRO A 100 -20.67 -6.68 19.53
N ARG A 101 -21.77 -7.36 19.25
CA ARG A 101 -21.95 -8.15 18.02
C ARG A 101 -21.99 -7.29 16.75
N GLN A 102 -22.55 -6.09 16.83
CA GLN A 102 -22.56 -5.15 15.70
C GLN A 102 -21.19 -4.53 15.45
N ARG A 103 -20.44 -4.26 16.53
CA ARG A 103 -19.07 -3.74 16.45
C ARG A 103 -18.07 -4.73 15.87
N LEU A 104 -18.42 -6.00 15.80
CA LEU A 104 -17.59 -7.04 15.20
C LEU A 104 -17.90 -7.26 13.72
N LYS A 105 -18.87 -6.54 13.16
CA LYS A 105 -19.17 -6.59 11.73
C LYS A 105 -18.41 -5.46 11.03
N TRP A 106 -17.57 -5.81 10.10
CA TRP A 106 -16.82 -4.86 9.27
C TRP A 106 -16.30 -5.53 8.01
N VAL A 107 -15.97 -4.71 7.02
CA VAL A 107 -15.23 -5.11 5.83
C VAL A 107 -13.98 -4.25 5.72
N ALA A 108 -12.91 -4.80 5.17
CA ALA A 108 -11.69 -4.06 4.92
C ALA A 108 -11.09 -4.46 3.56
N PHE A 109 -10.39 -3.51 2.96
CA PHE A 109 -9.67 -3.68 1.70
C PHE A 109 -8.24 -3.16 1.88
N GLN A 110 -7.26 -3.91 1.40
CA GLN A 110 -5.89 -3.41 1.26
C GLN A 110 -5.75 -2.59 -0.01
N GLN A 111 -4.66 -1.85 -0.11
CA GLN A 111 -4.35 -1.13 -1.34
C GLN A 111 -4.17 -2.11 -2.50
N PRO A 112 -4.85 -1.92 -3.63
CA PRO A 112 -4.67 -2.75 -4.80
C PRO A 112 -3.24 -2.70 -5.33
N ARG A 113 -2.71 -3.85 -5.76
CA ARG A 113 -1.43 -3.96 -6.44
C ARG A 113 -1.67 -4.22 -7.92
N TYR A 114 -1.05 -3.43 -8.78
CA TYR A 114 -1.22 -3.49 -10.23
C TYR A 114 -0.01 -4.18 -10.88
N ASP A 115 -0.24 -4.99 -11.90
CA ASP A 115 0.81 -5.73 -12.61
C ASP A 115 0.79 -5.57 -14.14
N GLY A 116 0.11 -4.54 -14.62
CA GLY A 116 0.00 -4.24 -16.06
C GLY A 116 -1.06 -5.06 -16.80
N THR A 117 -1.55 -6.17 -16.24
CA THR A 117 -2.63 -7.00 -16.80
C THR A 117 -3.90 -6.94 -15.98
N GLY A 118 -3.85 -6.33 -14.81
CA GLY A 118 -4.96 -6.21 -13.88
C GLY A 118 -4.50 -5.74 -12.51
N ALA A 119 -5.26 -6.13 -11.49
CA ALA A 119 -4.98 -5.84 -10.11
C ALA A 119 -5.17 -7.07 -9.22
N VAL A 120 -4.43 -7.12 -8.12
CA VAL A 120 -4.64 -8.05 -7.02
C VAL A 120 -4.95 -7.24 -5.77
N ILE A 121 -6.00 -7.61 -5.06
CA ILE A 121 -6.40 -6.97 -3.82
C ILE A 121 -6.66 -8.02 -2.74
N GLN A 122 -6.19 -7.74 -1.54
CA GLN A 122 -6.59 -8.50 -0.36
C GLN A 122 -7.76 -7.78 0.32
N THR A 123 -8.73 -8.56 0.75
CA THR A 123 -9.92 -8.07 1.42
C THR A 123 -10.35 -9.05 2.48
N GLU A 124 -11.04 -8.54 3.50
CA GLU A 124 -11.55 -9.36 4.58
C GLU A 124 -12.88 -8.85 5.09
N ILE A 125 -13.71 -9.74 5.59
CA ILE A 125 -15.00 -9.42 6.16
C ILE A 125 -15.19 -10.17 7.48
N MET A 126 -15.70 -9.46 8.47
CA MET A 126 -16.14 -10.02 9.76
C MET A 126 -17.64 -9.94 9.86
N HIS A 127 -18.27 -11.06 10.13
CA HIS A 127 -19.72 -11.16 10.38
C HIS A 127 -20.04 -11.23 11.87
N GLY A 128 -19.04 -11.46 12.72
CA GLY A 128 -19.20 -11.58 14.17
C GLY A 128 -17.95 -12.16 14.82
N PRO A 129 -18.00 -12.51 16.12
CA PRO A 129 -16.90 -13.16 16.80
C PRO A 129 -16.60 -14.50 16.14
N LEU A 130 -15.33 -14.77 15.83
CA LEU A 130 -14.89 -16.02 15.19
C LEU A 130 -15.66 -16.36 13.89
N ALA A 131 -16.07 -15.34 13.15
CA ALA A 131 -16.80 -15.48 11.91
C ALA A 131 -16.24 -14.52 10.87
N GLY A 132 -14.94 -14.62 10.62
CA GLY A 132 -14.21 -13.83 9.67
C GLY A 132 -13.66 -14.67 8.52
N ILE A 133 -13.52 -14.04 7.37
CA ILE A 133 -12.91 -14.66 6.21
C ILE A 133 -12.16 -13.61 5.40
N GLY A 134 -10.94 -13.95 4.98
CA GLY A 134 -10.11 -13.14 4.10
C GLY A 134 -10.01 -13.75 2.72
N TYR A 135 -9.85 -12.89 1.73
CA TYR A 135 -9.71 -13.27 0.34
C TYR A 135 -8.55 -12.51 -0.33
N GLU A 136 -7.93 -13.15 -1.30
CA GLU A 136 -7.12 -12.49 -2.31
C GLU A 136 -7.86 -12.58 -3.64
N CYS A 137 -8.23 -11.42 -4.19
CA CYS A 137 -9.01 -11.33 -5.43
C CYS A 137 -8.13 -10.82 -6.57
N ARG A 138 -8.20 -11.53 -7.71
CA ARG A 138 -7.63 -11.09 -8.98
C ARG A 138 -8.70 -10.37 -9.79
N LEU A 139 -8.35 -9.18 -10.31
CA LEU A 139 -9.24 -8.40 -11.17
C LEU A 139 -8.58 -8.13 -12.52
N HIS A 140 -9.42 -7.97 -13.52
CA HIS A 140 -9.03 -7.61 -14.87
C HIS A 140 -9.63 -6.25 -15.24
N SER A 141 -8.84 -5.42 -15.92
CA SER A 141 -9.33 -4.17 -16.49
C SER A 141 -9.85 -4.42 -17.90
N GLY A 142 -10.97 -3.83 -18.24
CA GLY A 142 -11.59 -3.91 -19.55
C GLY A 142 -12.26 -2.59 -19.94
N ILE A 143 -12.85 -2.55 -21.14
CA ILE A 143 -13.55 -1.36 -21.67
C ILE A 143 -14.73 -0.97 -20.74
N ALA A 144 -15.38 -1.94 -20.12
CA ALA A 144 -16.50 -1.73 -19.21
C ALA A 144 -16.06 -1.41 -17.75
N GLY A 145 -14.76 -1.35 -17.50
CA GLY A 145 -14.19 -1.13 -16.16
C GLY A 145 -13.51 -2.37 -15.59
N TRP A 146 -13.46 -2.45 -14.26
CA TRP A 146 -12.85 -3.55 -13.52
C TRP A 146 -13.86 -4.66 -13.27
N THR A 147 -13.43 -5.91 -13.46
CA THR A 147 -14.22 -7.13 -13.20
C THR A 147 -13.44 -8.09 -12.34
N VAL A 148 -14.11 -8.77 -11.41
CA VAL A 148 -13.51 -9.80 -10.56
C VAL A 148 -13.36 -11.09 -11.35
N GLY A 149 -12.13 -11.57 -11.47
CA GLY A 149 -11.84 -12.88 -12.08
C GLY A 149 -12.01 -14.01 -11.06
N GLU A 150 -11.10 -14.09 -10.09
CA GLU A 150 -11.10 -15.13 -9.07
C GLU A 150 -10.79 -14.53 -7.71
N CYS A 151 -11.49 -14.97 -6.67
CA CYS A 151 -11.15 -14.70 -5.27
C CYS A 151 -10.82 -16.02 -4.57
N LYS A 152 -9.62 -16.11 -4.01
CA LYS A 152 -9.15 -17.26 -3.23
C LYS A 152 -9.22 -16.91 -1.76
N THR A 153 -9.74 -17.83 -0.95
CA THR A 153 -9.72 -17.70 0.51
C THR A 153 -8.27 -17.68 1.00
N SER A 154 -7.90 -16.65 1.75
CA SER A 154 -6.58 -16.52 2.36
C SER A 154 -6.57 -16.98 3.81
N TRP A 155 -7.66 -16.76 4.55
CA TRP A 155 -7.83 -17.23 5.92
C TRP A 155 -9.32 -17.33 6.30
N VAL A 156 -9.61 -18.11 7.34
CA VAL A 156 -10.93 -18.26 7.97
C VAL A 156 -10.73 -18.31 9.47
N SER A 157 -11.60 -17.66 10.27
CA SER A 157 -11.63 -17.72 11.73
C SER A 157 -12.95 -18.28 12.25
#